data_959a13e7a6fd64d94147abc26304b649
#
_entry.id   959a13e7a6fd64d94147abc26304b649
#
_cell.length_a   1.000
_cell.length_b   1.000
_cell.length_c   1.000
_cell.angle_alpha   90.00
_cell.angle_beta   90.00
_cell.angle_gamma   90.00
#
_symmetry.space_group_name_H-M   'P 1'
#
loop_
_entity.id
_entity.type
_entity.pdbx_description
1 polymer ?
#
loop_
_entity_poly.entity_id
_entity_poly.type
_entity_poly.pdbx_seq_one_letter_code
_entity_poly.pdbx_strand_id
1 'polypeptide(L)'
;MRSYFNKISLLLSETGKRSLVFMFFFSIIVSLIETIGIAIIMPFVSVASDFEKIHTNKYIEIIYNFFNFTSEINFVIGFGVGLIFFYIIRSALNLTYFYFLSKFSKGIYYTLSVKLLKNFLQRSYRDYIEENSSNLSKTIINEALNFTMVLSSILFILSELFVVIFIYSFMIFMDWKITFFLTCFLLLNAFILIKTVTKKIKKEGINRESFQKNFYETLNSTFGNFKIIKLKVNIESVLGKFSITSKGFSKSNIINETLSHLPRLYLEAISFILLIFIVIYLLYTNQSNISQFMALISVFILGLYRLMPSVNRILSGYNQIVFYSRSTDILSESLLFETEKLNKNKIDFKKSIKLDDLKFGYVKNNYIINNVNLTIKKGSKIAFIGESGSGKSTLVDIIMGLYKPVEGSVLIDDIKLTNENMILWRKKIGYIPQDIYLFDGNIAQNVAFDDSFDEKKVIEVLKKAKLFDFLNKYHQGILTEVGEKGVKLSGGQKQRVAIARALYDDPEILVLDEATSALDNETEAKIMDEIYDVSENKTLIIIAHRLTTIEKCDKIYNLENGEIK
;
A
#
# COMPACT_ATOMS: atom_id res chain seq x y z
N MET A 1 -3.02 -16.42 15.95
CA MET A 1 -4.26 -15.82 15.43
C MET A 1 -4.55 -14.45 16.05
N ARG A 2 -4.62 -14.29 17.38
CA ARG A 2 -4.92 -13.00 18.05
C ARG A 2 -3.99 -11.84 17.59
N SER A 3 -2.68 -12.10 17.44
CA SER A 3 -1.71 -11.12 16.94
C SER A 3 -2.00 -10.67 15.50
N TYR A 4 -2.44 -11.58 14.62
CA TYR A 4 -2.76 -11.27 13.23
C TYR A 4 -4.04 -10.41 13.11
N PHE A 5 -5.06 -10.70 13.90
CA PHE A 5 -6.27 -9.87 13.96
C PHE A 5 -5.99 -8.47 14.49
N ASN A 6 -5.08 -8.33 15.47
CA ASN A 6 -4.65 -7.01 15.95
C ASN A 6 -3.96 -6.19 14.85
N LYS A 7 -3.12 -6.83 14.02
CA LYS A 7 -2.51 -6.16 12.85
C LYS A 7 -3.55 -5.69 11.84
N ILE A 8 -4.55 -6.53 11.52
CA ILE A 8 -5.66 -6.14 10.64
C ILE A 8 -6.43 -4.95 11.23
N SER A 9 -6.75 -4.99 12.52
CA SER A 9 -7.46 -3.90 13.20
C SER A 9 -6.68 -2.56 13.17
N LEU A 10 -5.36 -2.60 13.25
CA LEU A 10 -4.48 -1.42 13.14
C LEU A 10 -4.52 -0.80 11.74
N LEU A 11 -4.60 -1.66 10.71
CA LEU A 11 -4.62 -1.24 9.32
C LEU A 11 -5.97 -0.65 8.90
N LEU A 12 -7.07 -1.03 9.57
CA LEU A 12 -8.41 -0.53 9.29
C LEU A 12 -8.67 0.82 9.98
N SER A 13 -9.27 1.74 9.24
CA SER A 13 -9.86 2.96 9.81
C SER A 13 -11.15 2.63 10.58
N GLU A 14 -11.64 3.54 11.41
CA GLU A 14 -12.93 3.36 12.12
C GLU A 14 -14.11 3.17 11.14
N THR A 15 -14.11 3.90 10.02
CA THR A 15 -15.11 3.69 8.95
C THR A 15 -14.96 2.32 8.30
N GLY A 16 -13.73 1.84 8.11
CA GLY A 16 -13.44 0.50 7.60
C GLY A 16 -13.96 -0.61 8.53
N LYS A 17 -13.80 -0.45 9.85
CA LYS A 17 -14.33 -1.40 10.84
C LYS A 17 -15.85 -1.47 10.81
N ARG A 18 -16.55 -0.32 10.72
CA ARG A 18 -18.03 -0.27 10.61
C ARG A 18 -18.51 -0.95 9.32
N SER A 19 -17.85 -0.67 8.20
CA SER A 19 -18.17 -1.32 6.92
C SER A 19 -17.93 -2.83 6.96
N LEU A 20 -16.90 -3.31 7.68
CA LEU A 20 -16.65 -4.73 7.87
C LEU A 20 -17.80 -5.40 8.64
N VAL A 21 -18.31 -4.77 9.70
CA VAL A 21 -19.46 -5.26 10.46
C VAL A 21 -20.71 -5.31 9.58
N PHE A 22 -20.97 -4.28 8.79
CA PHE A 22 -22.07 -4.27 7.82
C PHE A 22 -21.96 -5.44 6.83
N MET A 23 -20.78 -5.65 6.25
CA MET A 23 -20.54 -6.75 5.30
C MET A 23 -20.72 -8.13 5.95
N PHE A 24 -20.36 -8.25 7.22
CA PHE A 24 -20.58 -9.49 7.99
C PHE A 24 -22.09 -9.81 8.09
N PHE A 25 -22.94 -8.88 8.50
CA PHE A 25 -24.38 -9.10 8.56
C PHE A 25 -25.00 -9.32 7.17
N PHE A 26 -24.54 -8.58 6.17
CA PHE A 26 -25.00 -8.77 4.81
C PHE A 26 -24.65 -10.18 4.27
N SER A 27 -23.47 -10.69 4.62
CA SER A 27 -23.07 -12.05 4.25
C SER A 27 -24.00 -13.13 4.85
N ILE A 28 -24.49 -12.92 6.06
CA ILE A 28 -25.46 -13.85 6.71
C ILE A 28 -26.77 -13.87 5.92
N ILE A 29 -27.30 -12.70 5.56
CA ILE A 29 -28.55 -12.59 4.79
C ILE A 29 -28.42 -13.29 3.44
N VAL A 30 -27.33 -13.04 2.71
CA VAL A 30 -27.07 -13.66 1.41
C VAL A 30 -26.96 -15.18 1.54
N SER A 31 -26.26 -15.66 2.58
CA SER A 31 -26.10 -17.10 2.84
C SER A 31 -27.43 -17.81 3.18
N LEU A 32 -28.31 -17.14 3.92
CA LEU A 32 -29.67 -17.62 4.19
C LEU A 32 -30.48 -17.76 2.91
N ILE A 33 -30.51 -16.72 2.08
CA ILE A 33 -31.24 -16.72 0.80
C ILE A 33 -30.68 -17.79 -0.15
N GLU A 34 -29.37 -17.99 -0.16
CA GLU A 34 -28.74 -19.07 -0.93
C GLU A 34 -29.21 -20.45 -0.47
N THR A 35 -29.29 -20.67 0.82
CA THR A 35 -29.70 -21.94 1.39
C THR A 35 -31.18 -22.22 1.16
N ILE A 36 -32.04 -21.22 1.34
CA ILE A 36 -33.48 -21.31 1.03
C ILE A 36 -33.69 -21.67 -0.45
N GLY A 37 -32.90 -21.06 -1.36
CA GLY A 37 -32.98 -21.36 -2.77
C GLY A 37 -32.72 -22.83 -3.12
N ILE A 38 -31.91 -23.53 -2.35
CA ILE A 38 -31.66 -24.95 -2.54
C ILE A 38 -32.79 -25.79 -1.92
N ALA A 39 -33.17 -25.42 -0.70
CA ALA A 39 -34.21 -26.16 0.04
C ALA A 39 -35.56 -26.15 -0.70
N ILE A 40 -35.90 -25.08 -1.39
CA ILE A 40 -37.20 -24.91 -2.06
C ILE A 40 -37.34 -25.69 -3.38
N ILE A 41 -36.21 -26.10 -4.02
CA ILE A 41 -36.27 -26.95 -5.21
C ILE A 41 -36.89 -28.32 -4.89
N MET A 42 -36.60 -28.85 -3.73
CA MET A 42 -37.02 -30.20 -3.36
C MET A 42 -38.55 -30.34 -3.24
N PRO A 43 -39.29 -29.46 -2.52
CA PRO A 43 -40.74 -29.43 -2.53
C PRO A 43 -41.30 -29.25 -3.96
N PHE A 44 -40.71 -28.38 -4.78
CA PHE A 44 -41.17 -28.18 -6.15
C PHE A 44 -41.08 -29.45 -7.00
N VAL A 45 -39.89 -30.12 -7.02
CA VAL A 45 -39.70 -31.38 -7.75
C VAL A 45 -40.62 -32.49 -7.21
N SER A 46 -40.81 -32.56 -5.88
CA SER A 46 -41.68 -33.52 -5.25
C SER A 46 -43.14 -33.40 -5.67
N VAL A 47 -43.64 -32.16 -5.72
CA VAL A 47 -45.01 -31.84 -6.16
C VAL A 47 -45.18 -32.01 -7.68
N ALA A 48 -44.17 -31.63 -8.45
CA ALA A 48 -44.21 -31.80 -9.91
C ALA A 48 -44.18 -33.28 -10.34
N SER A 49 -43.59 -34.14 -9.52
CA SER A 49 -43.55 -35.60 -9.78
C SER A 49 -44.80 -36.35 -9.27
N ASP A 50 -45.53 -35.77 -8.33
CA ASP A 50 -46.67 -36.43 -7.66
C ASP A 50 -47.59 -35.36 -7.09
N PHE A 51 -48.74 -35.15 -7.77
CA PHE A 51 -49.69 -34.08 -7.40
C PHE A 51 -50.42 -34.38 -6.09
N GLU A 52 -50.59 -35.65 -5.66
CA GLU A 52 -51.22 -35.97 -4.38
C GLU A 52 -50.46 -35.34 -3.19
N LYS A 53 -49.19 -35.05 -3.34
CA LYS A 53 -48.39 -34.37 -2.33
C LYS A 53 -48.81 -32.93 -2.06
N ILE A 54 -49.58 -32.31 -2.94
CA ILE A 54 -50.14 -30.99 -2.69
C ILE A 54 -51.07 -31.02 -1.49
N HIS A 55 -51.92 -32.07 -1.43
CA HIS A 55 -52.96 -32.22 -0.37
C HIS A 55 -52.48 -32.97 0.85
N THR A 56 -51.43 -33.79 0.74
CA THR A 56 -50.86 -34.54 1.88
C THR A 56 -49.86 -33.71 2.70
N ASN A 57 -49.22 -32.70 2.10
CA ASN A 57 -48.30 -31.84 2.82
C ASN A 57 -48.99 -30.56 3.30
N LYS A 58 -49.20 -30.46 4.62
CA LYS A 58 -49.89 -29.33 5.27
C LYS A 58 -49.39 -27.95 4.86
N TYR A 59 -48.07 -27.77 4.62
CA TYR A 59 -47.50 -26.46 4.24
C TYR A 59 -47.79 -26.13 2.79
N ILE A 60 -47.75 -27.09 1.91
CA ILE A 60 -48.01 -26.91 0.47
C ILE A 60 -49.52 -26.67 0.26
N GLU A 61 -50.36 -27.40 0.96
CA GLU A 61 -51.81 -27.24 0.95
C GLU A 61 -52.23 -25.82 1.40
N ILE A 62 -51.60 -25.28 2.44
CA ILE A 62 -51.86 -23.90 2.89
C ILE A 62 -51.58 -22.91 1.73
N ILE A 63 -50.47 -23.09 1.01
CA ILE A 63 -50.09 -22.21 -0.12
C ILE A 63 -51.07 -22.40 -1.27
N TYR A 64 -51.45 -23.64 -1.58
CA TYR A 64 -52.44 -23.95 -2.65
C TYR A 64 -53.78 -23.27 -2.37
N ASN A 65 -54.30 -23.38 -1.14
CA ASN A 65 -55.56 -22.76 -0.74
C ASN A 65 -55.47 -21.23 -0.62
N PHE A 66 -54.36 -20.69 -0.17
CA PHE A 66 -54.15 -19.25 -0.02
C PHE A 66 -54.22 -18.51 -1.37
N PHE A 67 -53.67 -19.09 -2.44
CA PHE A 67 -53.71 -18.54 -3.78
C PHE A 67 -54.95 -19.00 -4.58
N ASN A 68 -55.88 -19.77 -4.01
CA ASN A 68 -57.13 -20.26 -4.64
C ASN A 68 -56.89 -20.93 -6.02
N PHE A 69 -55.87 -21.81 -6.10
CA PHE A 69 -55.62 -22.52 -7.35
C PHE A 69 -56.78 -23.50 -7.63
N THR A 70 -57.24 -23.51 -8.92
CA THR A 70 -58.35 -24.34 -9.39
C THR A 70 -57.92 -25.69 -9.93
N SER A 71 -56.63 -25.88 -10.20
CA SER A 71 -56.07 -27.15 -10.64
C SER A 71 -54.62 -27.32 -10.12
N GLU A 72 -54.23 -28.57 -9.88
CA GLU A 72 -52.92 -28.96 -9.42
C GLU A 72 -51.81 -28.55 -10.40
N ILE A 73 -52.07 -28.67 -11.71
CA ILE A 73 -51.18 -28.25 -12.78
C ILE A 73 -50.91 -26.74 -12.71
N ASN A 74 -51.98 -25.93 -12.53
CA ASN A 74 -51.83 -24.47 -12.42
C ASN A 74 -51.04 -24.07 -11.18
N PHE A 75 -51.17 -24.81 -10.09
CA PHE A 75 -50.35 -24.63 -8.90
C PHE A 75 -48.85 -24.90 -9.17
N VAL A 76 -48.52 -26.02 -9.82
CA VAL A 76 -47.13 -26.35 -10.17
C VAL A 76 -46.53 -25.30 -11.10
N ILE A 77 -47.29 -24.86 -12.10
CA ILE A 77 -46.83 -23.76 -13.02
C ILE A 77 -46.61 -22.46 -12.23
N GLY A 78 -47.57 -22.07 -11.37
CA GLY A 78 -47.47 -20.91 -10.51
C GLY A 78 -46.28 -20.97 -9.54
N PHE A 79 -46.05 -22.14 -8.93
CA PHE A 79 -44.88 -22.36 -8.08
C PHE A 79 -43.56 -22.23 -8.89
N GLY A 80 -43.50 -22.84 -10.08
CA GLY A 80 -42.34 -22.71 -10.98
C GLY A 80 -42.04 -21.26 -11.38
N VAL A 81 -43.07 -20.47 -11.71
CA VAL A 81 -42.93 -19.04 -12.01
C VAL A 81 -42.42 -18.28 -10.77
N GLY A 82 -42.97 -18.57 -9.57
CA GLY A 82 -42.50 -18.00 -8.32
C GLY A 82 -41.00 -18.30 -8.04
N LEU A 83 -40.57 -19.52 -8.35
CA LEU A 83 -39.16 -19.91 -8.24
C LEU A 83 -38.27 -19.13 -9.23
N ILE A 84 -38.71 -18.92 -10.45
CA ILE A 84 -37.96 -18.12 -11.43
C ILE A 84 -37.74 -16.70 -10.89
N PHE A 85 -38.80 -16.04 -10.39
CA PHE A 85 -38.67 -14.71 -9.76
C PHE A 85 -37.74 -14.73 -8.54
N PHE A 86 -37.86 -15.74 -7.68
CA PHE A 86 -36.98 -15.91 -6.52
C PHE A 86 -35.49 -16.01 -6.94
N TYR A 87 -35.16 -16.81 -7.97
CA TYR A 87 -33.79 -16.94 -8.44
C TYR A 87 -33.26 -15.67 -9.11
N ILE A 88 -34.11 -14.89 -9.78
CA ILE A 88 -33.73 -13.57 -10.32
C ILE A 88 -33.38 -12.62 -9.16
N ILE A 89 -34.24 -12.54 -8.14
CA ILE A 89 -34.01 -11.70 -6.95
C ILE A 89 -32.73 -12.13 -6.23
N ARG A 90 -32.55 -13.46 -6.01
CA ARG A 90 -31.35 -14.02 -5.42
C ARG A 90 -30.09 -13.62 -6.19
N SER A 91 -30.10 -13.70 -7.52
CA SER A 91 -28.97 -13.32 -8.36
C SER A 91 -28.67 -11.82 -8.27
N ALA A 92 -29.68 -10.97 -8.22
CA ALA A 92 -29.54 -9.53 -8.04
C ALA A 92 -28.96 -9.20 -6.64
N LEU A 93 -29.39 -9.89 -5.59
CA LEU A 93 -28.83 -9.73 -4.23
C LEU A 93 -27.36 -10.17 -4.15
N ASN A 94 -27.00 -11.28 -4.79
CA ASN A 94 -25.62 -11.72 -4.90
C ASN A 94 -24.75 -10.68 -5.64
N LEU A 95 -25.23 -10.15 -6.76
CA LEU A 95 -24.53 -9.08 -7.49
C LEU A 95 -24.31 -7.84 -6.60
N THR A 96 -25.33 -7.46 -5.86
CA THR A 96 -25.28 -6.34 -4.92
C THR A 96 -24.26 -6.60 -3.82
N TYR A 97 -24.19 -7.80 -3.27
CA TYR A 97 -23.18 -8.22 -2.28
C TYR A 97 -21.76 -8.09 -2.87
N PHE A 98 -21.53 -8.60 -4.08
CA PHE A 98 -20.22 -8.48 -4.75
C PHE A 98 -19.82 -7.03 -5.02
N TYR A 99 -20.79 -6.18 -5.38
CA TYR A 99 -20.55 -4.76 -5.55
C TYR A 99 -20.10 -4.09 -4.26
N PHE A 100 -20.82 -4.31 -3.15
CA PHE A 100 -20.44 -3.76 -1.85
C PHE A 100 -19.11 -4.31 -1.34
N LEU A 101 -18.83 -5.60 -1.54
CA LEU A 101 -17.56 -6.22 -1.21
C LEU A 101 -16.39 -5.58 -1.98
N SER A 102 -16.56 -5.37 -3.28
CA SER A 102 -15.56 -4.71 -4.12
C SER A 102 -15.38 -3.26 -3.72
N LYS A 103 -16.46 -2.52 -3.49
CA LYS A 103 -16.44 -1.13 -3.01
C LYS A 103 -15.72 -1.00 -1.67
N PHE A 104 -16.00 -1.90 -0.74
CA PHE A 104 -15.31 -1.96 0.56
C PHE A 104 -13.82 -2.22 0.40
N SER A 105 -13.46 -3.27 -0.33
CA SER A 105 -12.07 -3.67 -0.56
C SER A 105 -11.25 -2.57 -1.22
N LYS A 106 -11.76 -1.96 -2.31
CA LYS A 106 -11.08 -0.86 -3.02
C LYS A 106 -11.07 0.44 -2.21
N GLY A 107 -12.10 0.68 -1.40
CA GLY A 107 -12.12 1.80 -0.44
C GLY A 107 -11.00 1.68 0.60
N ILE A 108 -10.74 0.47 1.12
CA ILE A 108 -9.62 0.20 2.04
C ILE A 108 -8.28 0.41 1.33
N TYR A 109 -8.13 -0.06 0.08
CA TYR A 109 -6.92 0.20 -0.71
C TYR A 109 -6.62 1.69 -0.79
N TYR A 110 -7.60 2.50 -1.19
CA TYR A 110 -7.46 3.95 -1.30
C TYR A 110 -7.02 4.59 0.03
N THR A 111 -7.77 4.34 1.10
CA THR A 111 -7.49 4.93 2.41
C THR A 111 -6.14 4.51 2.96
N LEU A 112 -5.75 3.25 2.74
CA LEU A 112 -4.47 2.71 3.20
C LEU A 112 -3.30 3.26 2.40
N SER A 113 -3.40 3.36 1.07
CA SER A 113 -2.37 3.94 0.20
C SER A 113 -2.10 5.40 0.55
N VAL A 114 -3.16 6.20 0.75
CA VAL A 114 -3.02 7.60 1.19
C VAL A 114 -2.41 7.69 2.59
N LYS A 115 -2.83 6.81 3.53
CA LYS A 115 -2.28 6.77 4.89
C LYS A 115 -0.80 6.39 4.89
N LEU A 116 -0.39 5.44 4.05
CA LEU A 116 1.01 5.03 3.90
C LEU A 116 1.87 6.17 3.33
N LEU A 117 1.42 6.79 2.24
CA LEU A 117 2.14 7.92 1.66
C LEU A 117 2.31 9.05 2.68
N LYS A 118 1.22 9.42 3.39
CA LYS A 118 1.29 10.40 4.46
C LYS A 118 2.28 10.01 5.56
N ASN A 119 2.24 8.73 6.00
CA ASN A 119 3.18 8.23 7.01
C ASN A 119 4.63 8.33 6.52
N PHE A 120 4.91 7.93 5.28
CA PHE A 120 6.26 8.00 4.70
C PHE A 120 6.77 9.44 4.58
N LEU A 121 5.92 10.37 4.16
CA LEU A 121 6.28 11.80 4.10
C LEU A 121 6.48 12.45 5.48
N GLN A 122 5.92 11.86 6.52
CA GLN A 122 6.03 12.35 7.90
C GLN A 122 7.12 11.61 8.72
N ARG A 123 7.86 10.67 8.12
CA ARG A 123 9.00 10.03 8.78
C ARG A 123 10.16 11.00 8.93
N SER A 124 11.03 10.71 9.88
CA SER A 124 12.30 11.44 9.99
C SER A 124 13.12 11.27 8.71
N TYR A 125 13.92 12.28 8.37
CA TYR A 125 14.80 12.23 7.20
C TYR A 125 15.80 11.06 7.29
N ARG A 126 16.24 10.73 8.50
CA ARG A 126 17.09 9.56 8.78
C ARG A 126 16.43 8.25 8.36
N ASP A 127 15.19 8.02 8.81
CA ASP A 127 14.46 6.79 8.50
C ASP A 127 14.16 6.67 6.99
N TYR A 128 13.96 7.81 6.32
CA TYR A 128 13.74 7.84 4.87
C TYR A 128 15.00 7.44 4.08
N ILE A 129 16.18 7.93 4.47
CA ILE A 129 17.46 7.62 3.76
C ILE A 129 17.86 6.16 3.93
N GLU A 130 17.56 5.55 5.08
CA GLU A 130 17.85 4.13 5.33
C GLU A 130 16.96 3.20 4.49
N GLU A 131 15.83 3.69 3.95
CA GLU A 131 14.91 2.90 3.11
C GLU A 131 15.11 3.19 1.61
N ASN A 132 14.96 2.13 0.80
CA ASN A 132 14.99 2.25 -0.65
C ASN A 132 13.64 2.77 -1.17
N SER A 133 13.63 3.85 -1.96
CA SER A 133 12.42 4.44 -2.56
C SER A 133 11.59 3.45 -3.37
N SER A 134 12.24 2.46 -4.02
CA SER A 134 11.57 1.36 -4.73
C SER A 134 10.72 0.51 -3.79
N ASN A 135 11.19 0.28 -2.55
CA ASN A 135 10.46 -0.49 -1.54
C ASN A 135 9.25 0.31 -1.01
N LEU A 136 9.38 1.62 -0.85
CA LEU A 136 8.27 2.49 -0.46
C LEU A 136 7.15 2.46 -1.51
N SER A 137 7.51 2.64 -2.79
CA SER A 137 6.55 2.57 -3.91
C SER A 137 5.86 1.21 -4.00
N LYS A 138 6.63 0.10 -3.89
CA LYS A 138 6.09 -1.26 -3.83
C LYS A 138 5.09 -1.41 -2.68
N THR A 139 5.41 -0.88 -1.50
CA THR A 139 4.58 -1.00 -0.31
C THR A 139 3.25 -0.26 -0.47
N ILE A 140 3.25 0.96 -1.00
CA ILE A 140 2.03 1.75 -1.22
C ILE A 140 1.13 1.09 -2.26
N ILE A 141 1.69 0.59 -3.36
CA ILE A 141 0.90 0.10 -4.49
C ILE A 141 0.54 -1.38 -4.30
N ASN A 142 1.55 -2.25 -4.15
CA ASN A 142 1.33 -3.69 -4.22
C ASN A 142 0.95 -4.30 -2.87
N GLU A 143 1.64 -3.93 -1.78
CA GLU A 143 1.32 -4.54 -0.49
C GLU A 143 -0.04 -4.09 0.03
N ALA A 144 -0.44 -2.83 -0.22
CA ALA A 144 -1.79 -2.36 0.06
C ALA A 144 -2.84 -3.12 -0.76
N LEU A 145 -2.59 -3.39 -2.06
CA LEU A 145 -3.48 -4.19 -2.91
C LEU A 145 -3.59 -5.64 -2.41
N ASN A 146 -2.45 -6.27 -2.09
CA ASN A 146 -2.40 -7.63 -1.56
C ASN A 146 -3.18 -7.77 -0.24
N PHE A 147 -3.09 -6.77 0.64
CA PHE A 147 -3.87 -6.75 1.87
C PHE A 147 -5.38 -6.73 1.61
N THR A 148 -5.83 -6.01 0.57
CA THR A 148 -7.26 -6.03 0.21
C THR A 148 -7.71 -7.41 -0.28
N MET A 149 -6.83 -8.19 -0.90
CA MET A 149 -7.10 -9.60 -1.26
C MET A 149 -7.27 -10.46 0.00
N VAL A 150 -6.41 -10.25 1.02
CA VAL A 150 -6.57 -10.93 2.33
C VAL A 150 -7.92 -10.60 2.95
N LEU A 151 -8.30 -9.33 2.97
CA LEU A 151 -9.54 -8.88 3.60
C LEU A 151 -10.79 -9.41 2.89
N SER A 152 -10.78 -9.38 1.54
CA SER A 152 -11.84 -9.98 0.73
C SER A 152 -11.95 -11.49 0.98
N SER A 153 -10.83 -12.19 1.07
CA SER A 153 -10.81 -13.62 1.36
C SER A 153 -11.39 -13.94 2.73
N ILE A 154 -11.13 -13.13 3.75
CA ILE A 154 -11.73 -13.29 5.08
C ILE A 154 -13.26 -13.16 5.01
N LEU A 155 -13.78 -12.15 4.31
CA LEU A 155 -15.22 -11.95 4.16
C LEU A 155 -15.89 -13.07 3.36
N PHE A 156 -15.22 -13.55 2.30
CA PHE A 156 -15.68 -14.73 1.55
C PHE A 156 -15.75 -15.98 2.42
N ILE A 157 -14.71 -16.26 3.20
CA ILE A 157 -14.71 -17.40 4.12
C ILE A 157 -15.87 -17.31 5.11
N LEU A 158 -16.10 -16.13 5.69
CA LEU A 158 -17.20 -15.92 6.63
C LEU A 158 -18.55 -16.18 5.97
N SER A 159 -18.78 -15.67 4.76
CA SER A 159 -20.01 -15.94 4.01
C SER A 159 -20.22 -17.43 3.75
N GLU A 160 -19.20 -18.12 3.25
CA GLU A 160 -19.29 -19.54 2.93
C GLU A 160 -19.42 -20.43 4.17
N LEU A 161 -18.86 -20.02 5.31
CA LEU A 161 -19.07 -20.74 6.58
C LEU A 161 -20.55 -20.78 6.99
N PHE A 162 -21.29 -19.68 6.82
CA PHE A 162 -22.73 -19.67 7.08
C PHE A 162 -23.49 -20.61 6.13
N VAL A 163 -23.16 -20.59 4.83
CA VAL A 163 -23.75 -21.53 3.86
C VAL A 163 -23.50 -22.98 4.28
N VAL A 164 -22.27 -23.30 4.65
CA VAL A 164 -21.91 -24.65 5.13
C VAL A 164 -22.71 -25.00 6.37
N ILE A 165 -22.77 -24.13 7.39
CA ILE A 165 -23.51 -24.38 8.63
C ILE A 165 -24.99 -24.68 8.34
N PHE A 166 -25.65 -23.88 7.50
CA PHE A 166 -27.06 -24.07 7.18
C PHE A 166 -27.34 -25.38 6.42
N ILE A 167 -26.49 -25.71 5.42
CA ILE A 167 -26.63 -26.95 4.66
C ILE A 167 -26.37 -28.17 5.58
N TYR A 168 -25.33 -28.11 6.41
CA TYR A 168 -25.08 -29.19 7.39
C TYR A 168 -26.21 -29.36 8.38
N SER A 169 -26.79 -28.29 8.91
CA SER A 169 -27.92 -28.35 9.79
C SER A 169 -29.12 -29.08 9.13
N PHE A 170 -29.37 -28.77 7.85
CA PHE A 170 -30.40 -29.44 7.07
C PHE A 170 -30.08 -30.92 6.85
N MET A 171 -28.84 -31.28 6.48
CA MET A 171 -28.43 -32.67 6.28
C MET A 171 -28.49 -33.52 7.60
N ILE A 172 -28.13 -32.93 8.74
CA ILE A 172 -28.23 -33.58 10.05
C ILE A 172 -29.68 -33.90 10.39
N PHE A 173 -30.60 -32.99 10.04
CA PHE A 173 -32.03 -33.20 10.25
C PHE A 173 -32.59 -34.38 9.43
N MET A 174 -32.05 -34.62 8.23
CA MET A 174 -32.42 -35.71 7.34
C MET A 174 -31.87 -37.07 7.81
N ASP A 175 -30.56 -37.16 8.00
CA ASP A 175 -29.89 -38.34 8.59
C ASP A 175 -28.56 -37.93 9.25
N TRP A 176 -28.54 -37.97 10.59
CA TRP A 176 -27.37 -37.54 11.35
C TRP A 176 -26.18 -38.50 11.22
N LYS A 177 -26.43 -39.83 11.00
CA LYS A 177 -25.33 -40.82 10.91
C LYS A 177 -24.52 -40.66 9.63
N ILE A 178 -25.22 -40.59 8.50
CA ILE A 178 -24.58 -40.37 7.18
C ILE A 178 -23.87 -39.01 7.17
N THR A 179 -24.53 -37.97 7.69
CA THR A 179 -23.96 -36.62 7.76
C THR A 179 -22.70 -36.58 8.62
N PHE A 180 -22.71 -37.24 9.79
CA PHE A 180 -21.53 -37.31 10.67
C PHE A 180 -20.32 -37.99 9.98
N PHE A 181 -20.56 -39.13 9.34
CA PHE A 181 -19.52 -39.85 8.60
C PHE A 181 -18.92 -38.97 7.48
N LEU A 182 -19.78 -38.35 6.68
CA LEU A 182 -19.38 -37.40 5.63
C LEU A 182 -18.54 -36.25 6.17
N THR A 183 -18.97 -35.68 7.30
CA THR A 183 -18.27 -34.55 7.93
C THR A 183 -16.87 -34.95 8.38
N CYS A 184 -16.75 -36.06 9.11
CA CYS A 184 -15.46 -36.56 9.57
C CYS A 184 -14.51 -36.83 8.39
N PHE A 185 -15.03 -37.41 7.32
CA PHE A 185 -14.27 -37.71 6.13
C PHE A 185 -13.78 -36.43 5.42
N LEU A 186 -14.65 -35.43 5.22
CA LEU A 186 -14.30 -34.18 4.59
C LEU A 186 -13.32 -33.36 5.43
N LEU A 187 -13.50 -33.31 6.76
CA LEU A 187 -12.58 -32.64 7.68
C LEU A 187 -11.19 -33.26 7.68
N LEU A 188 -11.10 -34.60 7.65
CA LEU A 188 -9.82 -35.30 7.54
C LEU A 188 -9.08 -34.91 6.25
N ASN A 189 -9.78 -34.93 5.13
CA ASN A 189 -9.19 -34.56 3.83
C ASN A 189 -8.81 -33.08 3.77
N ALA A 190 -9.63 -32.19 4.30
CA ALA A 190 -9.33 -30.76 4.42
C ALA A 190 -8.07 -30.54 5.28
N PHE A 191 -7.93 -31.26 6.40
CA PHE A 191 -6.74 -31.19 7.25
C PHE A 191 -5.47 -31.62 6.53
N ILE A 192 -5.53 -32.71 5.74
CA ILE A 192 -4.40 -33.18 4.92
C ILE A 192 -4.00 -32.09 3.91
N LEU A 193 -4.97 -31.50 3.21
CA LEU A 193 -4.74 -30.43 2.26
C LEU A 193 -4.11 -29.19 2.91
N ILE A 194 -4.62 -28.76 4.06
CA ILE A 194 -4.06 -27.63 4.79
C ILE A 194 -2.60 -27.90 5.19
N LYS A 195 -2.31 -29.09 5.70
CA LYS A 195 -0.96 -29.43 6.17
C LYS A 195 0.06 -29.51 5.03
N THR A 196 -0.35 -29.98 3.86
CA THR A 196 0.53 -30.23 2.70
C THR A 196 0.60 -29.02 1.76
N VAL A 197 -0.54 -28.58 1.24
CA VAL A 197 -0.65 -27.55 0.21
C VAL A 197 -0.37 -26.16 0.77
N THR A 198 -1.01 -25.81 1.89
CA THR A 198 -0.90 -24.45 2.46
C THR A 198 0.52 -24.14 2.95
N LYS A 199 1.26 -25.15 3.45
CA LYS A 199 2.67 -24.96 3.83
C LYS A 199 3.53 -24.53 2.63
N LYS A 200 3.30 -25.15 1.46
CA LYS A 200 4.00 -24.78 0.22
C LYS A 200 3.60 -23.40 -0.26
N ILE A 201 2.30 -23.07 -0.25
CA ILE A 201 1.79 -21.76 -0.61
C ILE A 201 2.39 -20.66 0.27
N LYS A 202 2.50 -20.88 1.58
CA LYS A 202 3.13 -19.93 2.51
C LYS A 202 4.58 -19.62 2.13
N LYS A 203 5.36 -20.65 1.79
CA LYS A 203 6.74 -20.49 1.34
C LYS A 203 6.80 -19.66 0.06
N GLU A 204 5.94 -19.96 -0.91
CA GLU A 204 5.90 -19.21 -2.17
C GLU A 204 5.40 -17.77 -1.98
N GLY A 205 4.55 -17.49 -1.00
CA GLY A 205 4.18 -16.12 -0.64
C GLY A 205 5.35 -15.26 -0.17
N ILE A 206 6.26 -15.84 0.62
CA ILE A 206 7.50 -15.18 1.05
C ILE A 206 8.45 -14.99 -0.15
N ASN A 207 8.62 -16.02 -0.97
CA ASN A 207 9.47 -15.97 -2.17
C ASN A 207 8.96 -14.87 -3.14
N ARG A 208 7.65 -14.83 -3.38
CA ARG A 208 7.00 -13.81 -4.23
C ARG A 208 7.35 -12.40 -3.76
N GLU A 209 7.23 -12.13 -2.45
CA GLU A 209 7.54 -10.81 -1.89
C GLU A 209 8.99 -10.42 -2.13
N SER A 210 9.92 -11.35 -1.86
CA SER A 210 11.36 -11.13 -2.07
C SER A 210 11.68 -10.87 -3.55
N PHE A 211 11.15 -11.67 -4.47
CA PHE A 211 11.35 -11.45 -5.90
C PHE A 211 10.71 -10.14 -6.38
N GLN A 212 9.55 -9.78 -5.86
CA GLN A 212 8.89 -8.53 -6.20
C GLN A 212 9.68 -7.31 -5.72
N LYS A 213 10.29 -7.38 -4.52
CA LYS A 213 11.19 -6.34 -4.03
C LYS A 213 12.39 -6.16 -4.99
N ASN A 214 13.08 -7.24 -5.30
CA ASN A 214 14.24 -7.20 -6.20
C ASN A 214 13.86 -6.75 -7.63
N PHE A 215 12.65 -7.05 -8.09
CA PHE A 215 12.11 -6.58 -9.36
C PHE A 215 12.04 -5.06 -9.40
N TYR A 216 11.45 -4.42 -8.38
CA TYR A 216 11.37 -2.96 -8.28
C TYR A 216 12.74 -2.31 -8.14
N GLU A 217 13.65 -2.89 -7.36
CA GLU A 217 15.01 -2.41 -7.20
C GLU A 217 15.79 -2.46 -8.55
N THR A 218 15.63 -3.57 -9.29
CA THR A 218 16.28 -3.71 -10.60
C THR A 218 15.77 -2.68 -11.59
N LEU A 219 14.44 -2.43 -11.65
CA LEU A 219 13.87 -1.42 -12.55
C LEU A 219 14.35 -0.02 -12.19
N ASN A 220 14.29 0.35 -10.92
CA ASN A 220 14.70 1.68 -10.47
C ASN A 220 16.20 1.94 -10.74
N SER A 221 17.06 0.97 -10.44
CA SER A 221 18.49 1.07 -10.74
C SER A 221 18.78 1.15 -12.25
N THR A 222 18.00 0.44 -13.05
CA THR A 222 18.14 0.42 -14.51
C THR A 222 17.79 1.77 -15.11
N PHE A 223 16.60 2.30 -14.80
CA PHE A 223 16.15 3.57 -15.37
C PHE A 223 16.91 4.76 -14.77
N GLY A 224 17.33 4.68 -13.50
CA GLY A 224 18.19 5.71 -12.89
C GLY A 224 19.56 5.82 -13.54
N ASN A 225 20.09 4.72 -14.09
CA ASN A 225 21.42 4.66 -14.71
C ASN A 225 21.39 4.40 -16.23
N PHE A 226 20.29 4.78 -16.90
CA PHE A 226 20.04 4.41 -18.31
C PHE A 226 21.17 4.84 -19.25
N LYS A 227 21.72 6.05 -19.08
CA LYS A 227 22.84 6.58 -19.88
C LYS A 227 24.11 5.69 -19.76
N ILE A 228 24.43 5.25 -18.54
CA ILE A 228 25.60 4.40 -18.28
C ILE A 228 25.40 3.02 -18.92
N ILE A 229 24.19 2.46 -18.82
CA ILE A 229 23.84 1.17 -19.43
C ILE A 229 24.01 1.24 -20.95
N LYS A 230 23.57 2.35 -21.58
CA LYS A 230 23.75 2.56 -23.04
C LYS A 230 25.21 2.66 -23.44
N LEU A 231 26.03 3.37 -22.66
CA LEU A 231 27.46 3.54 -22.96
C LEU A 231 28.27 2.24 -22.76
N LYS A 232 27.95 1.48 -21.72
CA LYS A 232 28.65 0.21 -21.41
C LYS A 232 28.13 -0.97 -22.21
N VAL A 233 27.05 -0.83 -23.00
CA VAL A 233 26.39 -1.90 -23.76
C VAL A 233 26.08 -3.13 -22.89
N ASN A 234 25.83 -2.93 -21.61
CA ASN A 234 25.66 -4.01 -20.63
C ASN A 234 24.19 -4.45 -20.50
N ILE A 235 23.49 -4.53 -21.63
CA ILE A 235 22.06 -4.85 -21.68
C ILE A 235 21.80 -6.27 -21.19
N GLU A 236 22.64 -7.22 -21.61
CA GLU A 236 22.46 -8.65 -21.27
C GLU A 236 22.58 -8.91 -19.76
N SER A 237 23.50 -8.26 -19.07
CA SER A 237 23.64 -8.40 -17.61
C SER A 237 22.41 -7.86 -16.86
N VAL A 238 21.86 -6.71 -17.31
CA VAL A 238 20.64 -6.14 -16.73
C VAL A 238 19.44 -7.05 -17.00
N LEU A 239 19.30 -7.52 -18.25
CA LEU A 239 18.24 -8.47 -18.63
C LEU A 239 18.37 -9.79 -17.87
N GLY A 240 19.59 -10.28 -17.64
CA GLY A 240 19.85 -11.48 -16.86
C GLY A 240 19.33 -11.36 -15.42
N LYS A 241 19.66 -10.26 -14.71
CA LYS A 241 19.15 -9.99 -13.36
C LYS A 241 17.63 -9.86 -13.33
N PHE A 242 17.07 -9.10 -14.27
CA PHE A 242 15.62 -8.93 -14.38
C PHE A 242 14.91 -10.24 -14.69
N SER A 243 15.46 -11.07 -15.60
CA SER A 243 14.91 -12.38 -15.96
C SER A 243 14.85 -13.32 -14.76
N ILE A 244 15.89 -13.35 -13.91
CA ILE A 244 15.93 -14.19 -12.71
C ILE A 244 14.80 -13.77 -11.74
N THR A 245 14.68 -12.48 -11.46
CA THR A 245 13.67 -11.96 -10.54
C THR A 245 12.26 -12.12 -11.08
N SER A 246 12.05 -11.80 -12.37
CA SER A 246 10.77 -11.95 -13.05
C SER A 246 10.32 -13.41 -13.14
N LYS A 247 11.23 -14.32 -13.50
CA LYS A 247 10.97 -15.76 -13.53
C LYS A 247 10.65 -16.32 -12.14
N GLY A 248 11.37 -15.87 -11.10
CA GLY A 248 11.11 -16.25 -9.71
C GLY A 248 9.73 -15.79 -9.25
N PHE A 249 9.38 -14.53 -9.51
CA PHE A 249 8.05 -13.97 -9.22
C PHE A 249 6.94 -14.74 -9.96
N SER A 250 7.09 -14.98 -11.26
CA SER A 250 6.15 -15.75 -12.07
C SER A 250 5.98 -17.18 -11.54
N LYS A 251 7.07 -17.87 -11.23
CA LYS A 251 7.04 -19.23 -10.67
C LYS A 251 6.27 -19.30 -9.36
N SER A 252 6.47 -18.35 -8.46
CA SER A 252 5.74 -18.31 -7.18
C SER A 252 4.24 -18.11 -7.39
N ASN A 253 3.83 -17.27 -8.34
CA ASN A 253 2.42 -17.08 -8.68
C ASN A 253 1.82 -18.32 -9.35
N ILE A 254 2.51 -18.94 -10.31
CA ILE A 254 2.08 -20.20 -10.96
C ILE A 254 1.82 -21.28 -9.91
N ILE A 255 2.75 -21.47 -8.96
CA ILE A 255 2.60 -22.46 -7.90
C ILE A 255 1.39 -22.12 -7.02
N ASN A 256 1.22 -20.86 -6.65
CA ASN A 256 0.07 -20.45 -5.85
C ASN A 256 -1.25 -20.69 -6.59
N GLU A 257 -1.38 -20.26 -7.83
CA GLU A 257 -2.59 -20.44 -8.64
C GLU A 257 -2.92 -21.92 -8.83
N THR A 258 -1.94 -22.72 -9.25
CA THR A 258 -2.11 -24.17 -9.46
C THR A 258 -2.53 -24.86 -8.16
N LEU A 259 -1.82 -24.62 -7.07
CA LEU A 259 -2.13 -25.24 -5.78
C LEU A 259 -3.43 -24.72 -5.15
N SER A 260 -3.89 -23.53 -5.51
CA SER A 260 -5.19 -23.02 -5.07
C SER A 260 -6.38 -23.71 -5.73
N HIS A 261 -6.19 -24.30 -6.92
CA HIS A 261 -7.20 -25.13 -7.60
C HIS A 261 -7.20 -26.58 -7.14
N LEU A 262 -6.10 -27.07 -6.59
CA LEU A 262 -5.95 -28.48 -6.18
C LEU A 262 -7.01 -28.93 -5.16
N PRO A 263 -7.39 -28.14 -4.12
CA PRO A 263 -8.44 -28.54 -3.19
C PRO A 263 -9.78 -28.84 -3.88
N ARG A 264 -10.15 -28.05 -4.90
CA ARG A 264 -11.38 -28.26 -5.64
C ARG A 264 -11.40 -29.62 -6.33
N LEU A 265 -10.36 -29.88 -7.16
CA LEU A 265 -10.28 -31.12 -7.94
C LEU A 265 -10.19 -32.35 -7.06
N TYR A 266 -9.41 -32.26 -5.98
CA TYR A 266 -9.23 -33.34 -5.02
C TYR A 266 -10.52 -33.67 -4.26
N LEU A 267 -11.19 -32.66 -3.69
CA LEU A 267 -12.41 -32.84 -2.93
C LEU A 267 -13.57 -33.30 -3.83
N GLU A 268 -13.66 -32.79 -5.07
CA GLU A 268 -14.65 -33.19 -6.05
C GLU A 268 -14.51 -34.69 -6.37
N ALA A 269 -13.30 -35.14 -6.72
CA ALA A 269 -13.03 -36.56 -7.00
C ALA A 269 -13.37 -37.47 -5.80
N ILE A 270 -12.91 -37.10 -4.62
CA ILE A 270 -13.17 -37.88 -3.39
C ILE A 270 -14.66 -37.93 -3.07
N SER A 271 -15.39 -36.84 -3.27
CA SER A 271 -16.82 -36.80 -2.99
C SER A 271 -17.63 -37.69 -3.92
N PHE A 272 -17.28 -37.75 -5.20
CA PHE A 272 -17.90 -38.69 -6.13
C PHE A 272 -17.58 -40.17 -5.77
N ILE A 273 -16.32 -40.45 -5.43
CA ILE A 273 -15.92 -41.79 -4.96
C ILE A 273 -16.75 -42.19 -3.75
N LEU A 274 -16.89 -41.32 -2.77
CA LEU A 274 -17.63 -41.58 -1.54
C LEU A 274 -19.12 -41.75 -1.81
N LEU A 275 -19.72 -40.96 -2.71
CA LEU A 275 -21.11 -41.16 -3.14
C LEU A 275 -21.33 -42.53 -3.75
N ILE A 276 -20.45 -42.99 -4.62
CA ILE A 276 -20.54 -44.33 -5.22
C ILE A 276 -20.46 -45.40 -4.14
N PHE A 277 -19.56 -45.28 -3.15
CA PHE A 277 -19.47 -46.20 -2.03
C PHE A 277 -20.76 -46.23 -1.18
N ILE A 278 -21.35 -45.06 -0.91
CA ILE A 278 -22.63 -44.97 -0.16
C ILE A 278 -23.74 -45.67 -0.93
N VAL A 279 -23.86 -45.46 -2.23
CA VAL A 279 -24.88 -46.10 -3.07
C VAL A 279 -24.69 -47.63 -3.04
N ILE A 280 -23.45 -48.12 -3.26
CA ILE A 280 -23.15 -49.55 -3.23
C ILE A 280 -23.48 -50.14 -1.86
N TYR A 281 -23.09 -49.49 -0.76
CA TYR A 281 -23.39 -49.92 0.61
C TYR A 281 -24.89 -50.01 0.87
N LEU A 282 -25.68 -48.99 0.49
CA LEU A 282 -27.12 -48.96 0.67
C LEU A 282 -27.83 -50.01 -0.16
N LEU A 283 -27.40 -50.27 -1.40
CA LEU A 283 -27.95 -51.37 -2.22
C LEU A 283 -27.65 -52.76 -1.62
N TYR A 284 -26.47 -52.91 -1.01
CA TYR A 284 -26.09 -54.18 -0.39
C TYR A 284 -26.87 -54.46 0.90
N THR A 285 -27.14 -53.45 1.74
CA THR A 285 -27.77 -53.58 3.05
C THR A 285 -29.30 -53.61 3.02
N ASN A 286 -29.95 -53.03 1.99
CA ASN A 286 -31.39 -52.78 1.97
C ASN A 286 -32.05 -53.12 0.63
N GLN A 287 -32.16 -54.40 0.32
CA GLN A 287 -32.76 -54.88 -0.94
C GLN A 287 -34.27 -54.66 -1.08
N SER A 288 -35.01 -54.36 0.01
CA SER A 288 -36.47 -54.37 0.06
C SER A 288 -37.20 -53.03 -0.12
N ASN A 289 -36.50 -51.86 -0.02
CA ASN A 289 -37.13 -50.52 -0.09
C ASN A 289 -36.36 -49.48 -0.92
N ILE A 290 -36.04 -49.82 -2.17
CA ILE A 290 -35.18 -49.02 -3.06
C ILE A 290 -35.75 -47.60 -3.27
N SER A 291 -37.06 -47.38 -3.33
CA SER A 291 -37.67 -46.05 -3.60
C SER A 291 -37.44 -45.03 -2.49
N GLN A 292 -37.49 -45.45 -1.21
CA GLN A 292 -37.23 -44.55 -0.08
C GLN A 292 -35.75 -44.14 0.00
N PHE A 293 -34.85 -45.09 -0.30
CA PHE A 293 -33.41 -44.80 -0.35
C PHE A 293 -33.01 -43.92 -1.49
N MET A 294 -33.63 -44.00 -2.66
CA MET A 294 -33.38 -43.12 -3.81
C MET A 294 -33.69 -41.66 -3.47
N ALA A 295 -34.74 -41.40 -2.71
CA ALA A 295 -35.06 -40.06 -2.21
C ALA A 295 -33.95 -39.51 -1.28
N LEU A 296 -33.51 -40.34 -0.31
CA LEU A 296 -32.44 -39.96 0.64
C LEU A 296 -31.11 -39.69 -0.10
N ILE A 297 -30.71 -40.59 -1.01
CA ILE A 297 -29.49 -40.45 -1.84
C ILE A 297 -29.55 -39.15 -2.63
N SER A 298 -30.69 -38.82 -3.23
CA SER A 298 -30.85 -37.56 -4.02
C SER A 298 -30.61 -36.32 -3.15
N VAL A 299 -31.07 -36.30 -1.89
CA VAL A 299 -30.81 -35.21 -0.94
C VAL A 299 -29.33 -35.06 -0.66
N PHE A 300 -28.62 -36.17 -0.40
CA PHE A 300 -27.19 -36.14 -0.13
C PHE A 300 -26.37 -35.75 -1.36
N ILE A 301 -26.76 -36.20 -2.55
CA ILE A 301 -26.13 -35.77 -3.81
C ILE A 301 -26.26 -34.26 -3.99
N LEU A 302 -27.48 -33.71 -3.84
CA LEU A 302 -27.71 -32.26 -3.96
C LEU A 302 -26.99 -31.47 -2.86
N GLY A 303 -27.01 -31.97 -1.62
CA GLY A 303 -26.30 -31.37 -0.50
C GLY A 303 -24.79 -31.32 -0.73
N LEU A 304 -24.17 -32.42 -1.15
CA LEU A 304 -22.74 -32.48 -1.48
C LEU A 304 -22.40 -31.61 -2.70
N TYR A 305 -23.17 -31.68 -3.76
CA TYR A 305 -23.00 -30.82 -4.94
C TYR A 305 -22.93 -29.33 -4.57
N ARG A 306 -23.69 -28.92 -3.56
CA ARG A 306 -23.69 -27.54 -3.09
C ARG A 306 -22.60 -27.24 -2.05
N LEU A 307 -22.28 -28.19 -1.16
CA LEU A 307 -21.22 -28.03 -0.16
C LEU A 307 -19.82 -27.90 -0.80
N MET A 308 -19.56 -28.64 -1.90
CA MET A 308 -18.25 -28.66 -2.54
C MET A 308 -17.73 -27.28 -2.97
N PRO A 309 -18.51 -26.43 -3.68
CA PRO A 309 -18.08 -25.08 -4.00
C PRO A 309 -17.77 -24.24 -2.76
N SER A 310 -18.57 -24.36 -1.69
CA SER A 310 -18.39 -23.61 -0.45
C SER A 310 -17.09 -24.00 0.27
N VAL A 311 -16.85 -25.31 0.46
CA VAL A 311 -15.61 -25.82 1.05
C VAL A 311 -14.39 -25.41 0.22
N ASN A 312 -14.48 -25.50 -1.11
CA ASN A 312 -13.41 -25.06 -1.99
C ASN A 312 -13.10 -23.56 -1.84
N ARG A 313 -14.14 -22.71 -1.78
CA ARG A 313 -13.96 -21.26 -1.58
C ARG A 313 -13.33 -20.93 -0.23
N ILE A 314 -13.68 -21.67 0.82
CA ILE A 314 -13.06 -21.55 2.15
C ILE A 314 -11.58 -21.91 2.08
N LEU A 315 -11.22 -23.05 1.48
CA LEU A 315 -9.83 -23.49 1.38
C LEU A 315 -9.00 -22.58 0.47
N SER A 316 -9.53 -22.18 -0.68
CA SER A 316 -8.89 -21.23 -1.59
C SER A 316 -8.70 -19.87 -0.95
N GLY A 317 -9.72 -19.35 -0.25
CA GLY A 317 -9.61 -18.10 0.51
C GLY A 317 -8.56 -18.18 1.62
N TYR A 318 -8.49 -19.29 2.34
CA TYR A 318 -7.46 -19.51 3.35
C TYR A 318 -6.06 -19.54 2.74
N ASN A 319 -5.88 -20.19 1.60
CA ASN A 319 -4.63 -20.20 0.86
C ASN A 319 -4.22 -18.80 0.40
N GLN A 320 -5.16 -17.98 -0.04
CA GLN A 320 -4.91 -16.57 -0.40
C GLN A 320 -4.47 -15.74 0.81
N ILE A 321 -5.12 -15.90 1.96
CA ILE A 321 -4.71 -15.25 3.21
C ILE A 321 -3.28 -15.60 3.56
N VAL A 322 -2.93 -16.88 3.47
CA VAL A 322 -1.57 -17.35 3.79
C VAL A 322 -0.53 -16.87 2.78
N PHE A 323 -0.86 -16.85 1.48
CA PHE A 323 0.03 -16.38 0.42
C PHE A 323 0.38 -14.90 0.55
N TYR A 324 -0.61 -14.08 0.89
CA TYR A 324 -0.45 -12.63 1.06
C TYR A 324 -0.20 -12.19 2.51
N SER A 325 -0.02 -13.13 3.45
CA SER A 325 0.16 -12.81 4.87
C SER A 325 1.33 -11.86 5.15
N ARG A 326 2.43 -11.99 4.38
CA ARG A 326 3.60 -11.09 4.53
C ARG A 326 3.27 -9.63 4.23
N SER A 327 2.33 -9.36 3.32
CA SER A 327 1.86 -8.00 3.04
C SER A 327 1.24 -7.33 4.27
N THR A 328 0.47 -8.08 5.07
CA THR A 328 -0.08 -7.58 6.34
C THR A 328 1.00 -7.22 7.36
N ASP A 329 2.07 -8.03 7.44
CA ASP A 329 3.20 -7.76 8.32
C ASP A 329 3.93 -6.48 7.90
N ILE A 330 4.32 -6.38 6.61
CA ILE A 330 5.01 -5.22 6.06
C ILE A 330 4.21 -3.93 6.29
N LEU A 331 2.90 -3.94 6.03
CA LEU A 331 2.05 -2.78 6.20
C LEU A 331 1.94 -2.37 7.67
N SER A 332 1.79 -3.35 8.58
CA SER A 332 1.72 -3.06 10.01
C SER A 332 3.05 -2.51 10.54
N GLU A 333 4.18 -3.06 10.12
CA GLU A 333 5.52 -2.57 10.44
C GLU A 333 5.71 -1.14 9.91
N SER A 334 5.33 -0.88 8.65
CA SER A 334 5.46 0.44 8.03
C SER A 334 4.65 1.54 8.73
N LEU A 335 3.50 1.23 9.32
CA LEU A 335 2.68 2.21 10.04
C LEU A 335 3.07 2.39 11.51
N LEU A 336 3.97 1.57 12.05
CA LEU A 336 4.48 1.68 13.42
C LEU A 336 5.67 2.65 13.55
N PHE A 337 6.25 3.10 12.44
CA PHE A 337 7.30 4.10 12.48
C PHE A 337 6.81 5.40 13.12
N GLU A 338 7.66 6.01 13.95
CA GLU A 338 7.37 7.32 14.50
C GLU A 338 7.29 8.37 13.39
N THR A 339 6.27 9.20 13.47
CA THR A 339 6.06 10.29 12.51
C THR A 339 6.28 11.64 13.18
N GLU A 340 6.88 12.55 12.45
CA GLU A 340 7.00 13.95 12.87
C GLU A 340 5.61 14.57 12.92
N LYS A 341 5.24 15.14 14.07
CA LYS A 341 3.93 15.78 14.26
C LYS A 341 4.08 17.30 14.19
N LEU A 342 3.22 17.93 13.41
CA LEU A 342 3.09 19.37 13.41
C LEU A 342 2.53 19.80 14.78
N ASN A 343 3.40 20.36 15.64
CA ASN A 343 2.95 20.98 16.87
C ASN A 343 2.85 22.50 16.69
N LYS A 344 2.00 23.16 17.47
CA LYS A 344 1.73 24.60 17.34
C LYS A 344 2.76 25.49 18.05
N ASN A 345 3.82 24.90 18.62
CA ASN A 345 4.87 25.67 19.32
C ASN A 345 5.62 26.51 18.30
N LYS A 346 5.33 27.80 18.23
CA LYS A 346 6.04 28.76 17.38
C LYS A 346 7.51 28.80 17.76
N ILE A 347 8.37 28.73 16.77
CA ILE A 347 9.79 29.04 16.89
C ILE A 347 10.05 30.30 16.09
N ASP A 348 10.49 31.35 16.76
CA ASP A 348 10.91 32.60 16.11
C ASP A 348 12.41 32.55 15.90
N PHE A 349 12.92 33.29 14.93
CA PHE A 349 14.34 33.47 14.72
C PHE A 349 14.66 34.95 14.69
N LYS A 350 15.17 35.51 15.80
CA LYS A 350 15.42 36.95 15.97
C LYS A 350 16.89 37.26 16.22
N LYS A 351 17.65 36.34 16.85
CA LYS A 351 19.02 36.61 17.29
C LYS A 351 20.06 35.69 16.67
N SER A 352 19.98 34.39 16.96
CA SER A 352 21.04 33.45 16.58
C SER A 352 20.63 31.97 16.59
N ILE A 353 21.40 31.17 15.88
CA ILE A 353 21.44 29.71 15.96
C ILE A 353 22.68 29.35 16.78
N LYS A 354 22.55 28.61 17.88
CA LYS A 354 23.67 28.14 18.69
C LYS A 354 23.74 26.62 18.65
N LEU A 355 24.91 26.09 18.38
CA LEU A 355 25.24 24.68 18.54
C LEU A 355 26.02 24.53 19.85
N ASP A 356 25.59 23.62 20.71
CA ASP A 356 26.12 23.45 22.06
C ASP A 356 26.58 22.00 22.26
N ASP A 357 27.88 21.78 22.33
CA ASP A 357 28.56 20.48 22.48
C ASP A 357 28.00 19.37 21.56
N LEU A 358 27.82 19.71 20.31
CA LEU A 358 27.09 18.90 19.36
C LEU A 358 27.91 17.70 18.88
N LYS A 359 27.34 16.48 19.05
CA LYS A 359 27.89 15.24 18.49
C LYS A 359 26.84 14.53 17.65
N PHE A 360 27.28 13.97 16.51
CA PHE A 360 26.44 13.18 15.64
C PHE A 360 27.21 12.08 14.92
N GLY A 361 26.56 10.94 14.72
CA GLY A 361 27.03 9.82 13.91
C GLY A 361 25.88 9.01 13.34
N TYR A 362 26.04 8.50 12.13
CA TYR A 362 25.04 7.61 11.50
C TYR A 362 24.99 6.23 12.18
N VAL A 363 26.14 5.78 12.69
CA VAL A 363 26.28 4.50 13.40
C VAL A 363 26.64 4.79 14.86
N LYS A 364 26.11 4.00 15.77
CA LYS A 364 26.37 4.12 17.21
C LYS A 364 27.88 4.07 17.51
N ASN A 365 28.38 5.00 18.32
CA ASN A 365 29.79 5.15 18.71
C ASN A 365 30.76 5.52 17.55
N ASN A 366 30.26 5.90 16.38
CA ASN A 366 31.10 6.43 15.30
C ASN A 366 30.65 7.87 14.99
N TYR A 367 31.28 8.84 15.65
CA TYR A 367 30.90 10.26 15.49
C TYR A 367 31.57 10.86 14.27
N ILE A 368 30.78 11.49 13.41
CA ILE A 368 31.19 12.29 12.25
C ILE A 368 31.30 13.76 12.63
N ILE A 369 30.47 14.21 13.57
CA ILE A 369 30.53 15.53 14.18
C ILE A 369 30.86 15.33 15.64
N ASN A 370 31.87 16.04 16.15
CA ASN A 370 32.41 15.85 17.50
C ASN A 370 32.63 17.20 18.19
N ASN A 371 31.96 17.41 19.32
CA ASN A 371 32.07 18.59 20.18
C ASN A 371 32.00 19.94 19.47
N VAL A 372 31.12 20.09 18.49
CA VAL A 372 30.99 21.35 17.74
C VAL A 372 30.23 22.38 18.56
N ASN A 373 30.92 23.50 18.81
CA ASN A 373 30.37 24.69 19.46
C ASN A 373 30.41 25.86 18.47
N LEU A 374 29.26 26.47 18.12
CA LEU A 374 29.16 27.50 17.11
C LEU A 374 27.96 28.41 17.38
N THR A 375 28.11 29.70 17.07
CA THR A 375 26.98 30.65 17.08
C THR A 375 26.91 31.39 15.74
N ILE A 376 25.78 31.27 15.05
CA ILE A 376 25.44 31.94 13.80
C ILE A 376 24.45 33.06 14.11
N LYS A 377 24.84 34.31 13.91
CA LYS A 377 23.97 35.47 14.13
C LYS A 377 22.95 35.60 13.00
N LYS A 378 21.75 36.07 13.29
CA LYS A 378 20.76 36.42 12.27
C LYS A 378 21.32 37.46 11.30
N GLY A 379 21.11 37.28 10.01
CA GLY A 379 21.59 38.17 8.95
C GLY A 379 23.07 37.97 8.59
N SER A 380 23.83 37.11 9.31
CA SER A 380 25.23 36.83 8.92
C SER A 380 25.34 35.89 7.74
N LYS A 381 26.39 36.05 6.98
CA LYS A 381 26.79 35.21 5.85
C LYS A 381 27.96 34.33 6.32
N ILE A 382 27.78 33.03 6.42
CA ILE A 382 28.80 32.11 6.90
C ILE A 382 29.11 31.03 5.87
N ALA A 383 30.33 30.53 5.90
CA ALA A 383 30.73 29.40 5.07
C ALA A 383 31.39 28.30 5.89
N PHE A 384 31.09 27.06 5.52
CA PHE A 384 31.77 25.86 5.97
C PHE A 384 32.70 25.34 4.88
N ILE A 385 33.99 25.23 5.19
CA ILE A 385 35.02 24.66 4.32
C ILE A 385 35.66 23.44 4.99
N GLY A 386 36.45 22.69 4.25
CA GLY A 386 37.17 21.51 4.75
C GLY A 386 37.19 20.39 3.71
N GLU A 387 37.90 19.33 3.98
CA GLU A 387 38.03 18.18 3.09
C GLU A 387 36.69 17.48 2.82
N SER A 388 36.62 16.74 1.70
CA SER A 388 35.46 15.89 1.43
C SER A 388 35.33 14.83 2.55
N GLY A 389 34.13 14.64 3.08
CA GLY A 389 33.88 13.72 4.19
C GLY A 389 34.15 14.30 5.59
N SER A 390 34.57 15.56 5.74
CA SER A 390 34.78 16.19 7.06
C SER A 390 33.51 16.42 7.88
N GLY A 391 32.31 16.23 7.29
CA GLY A 391 31.02 16.36 7.97
C GLY A 391 30.25 17.65 7.71
N LYS A 392 30.68 18.51 6.75
CA LYS A 392 30.05 19.81 6.44
C LYS A 392 28.55 19.69 6.15
N SER A 393 28.15 18.86 5.19
CA SER A 393 26.75 18.68 4.81
C SER A 393 25.95 18.08 5.98
N THR A 394 26.55 17.15 6.74
CA THR A 394 25.91 16.58 7.95
C THR A 394 25.66 17.66 9.01
N LEU A 395 26.62 18.56 9.25
CA LEU A 395 26.46 19.66 10.20
C LEU A 395 25.35 20.61 9.77
N VAL A 396 25.30 20.96 8.49
CA VAL A 396 24.27 21.83 7.93
C VAL A 396 22.89 21.14 7.96
N ASP A 397 22.82 19.83 7.69
CA ASP A 397 21.59 19.04 7.83
C ASP A 397 21.07 19.05 9.27
N ILE A 398 21.95 19.01 10.26
CA ILE A 398 21.56 19.14 11.68
C ILE A 398 21.05 20.56 11.98
N ILE A 399 21.69 21.60 11.45
CA ILE A 399 21.25 23.00 11.58
C ILE A 399 19.87 23.18 10.94
N MET A 400 19.63 22.56 9.79
CA MET A 400 18.32 22.56 9.13
C MET A 400 17.27 21.75 9.90
N GLY A 401 17.68 20.92 10.88
CA GLY A 401 16.78 20.05 11.62
C GLY A 401 16.36 18.81 10.84
N LEU A 402 17.14 18.34 9.87
CA LEU A 402 16.93 17.06 9.18
C LEU A 402 17.44 15.89 10.01
N TYR A 403 18.54 16.10 10.75
CA TYR A 403 19.08 15.15 11.73
C TYR A 403 19.01 15.72 13.14
N LYS A 404 18.84 14.84 14.11
CA LYS A 404 18.94 15.18 15.52
C LYS A 404 20.35 14.83 16.02
N PRO A 405 21.00 15.70 16.82
CA PRO A 405 22.24 15.36 17.46
C PRO A 405 22.07 14.15 18.39
N VAL A 406 23.12 13.33 18.52
CA VAL A 406 23.19 12.23 19.49
C VAL A 406 23.43 12.79 20.88
N GLU A 407 24.34 13.77 20.98
CA GLU A 407 24.64 14.52 22.20
C GLU A 407 24.65 16.02 21.87
N GLY A 408 24.46 16.86 22.88
CA GLY A 408 24.38 18.30 22.74
C GLY A 408 23.02 18.80 22.25
N SER A 409 22.97 20.00 21.69
CA SER A 409 21.73 20.61 21.23
C SER A 409 21.92 21.71 20.18
N VAL A 410 20.89 21.90 19.38
CA VAL A 410 20.70 23.08 18.51
C VAL A 410 19.69 23.98 19.21
N LEU A 411 20.06 25.23 19.41
CA LEU A 411 19.24 26.26 20.06
C LEU A 411 18.97 27.38 19.04
N ILE A 412 17.70 27.80 18.95
CA ILE A 412 17.26 28.92 18.13
C ILE A 412 16.75 29.98 19.12
N ASP A 413 17.44 31.10 19.22
CA ASP A 413 17.15 32.15 20.21
C ASP A 413 16.94 31.58 21.62
N ASP A 414 17.86 30.69 22.06
CA ASP A 414 17.83 29.96 23.33
C ASP A 414 16.72 28.88 23.45
N ILE A 415 15.89 28.67 22.44
CA ILE A 415 14.89 27.58 22.38
C ILE A 415 15.50 26.34 21.73
N LYS A 416 15.50 25.24 22.46
CA LYS A 416 16.02 23.94 21.92
C LYS A 416 15.17 23.44 20.77
N LEU A 417 15.84 23.06 19.68
CA LEU A 417 15.20 22.41 18.54
C LEU A 417 14.81 20.97 18.92
N THR A 418 13.52 20.65 18.80
CA THR A 418 12.91 19.36 19.17
C THR A 418 11.98 18.87 18.07
N ASN A 419 11.48 17.63 18.20
CA ASN A 419 10.46 17.10 17.27
C ASN A 419 9.20 17.97 17.16
N GLU A 420 8.92 18.77 18.17
CA GLU A 420 7.69 19.56 18.26
C GLU A 420 7.76 20.86 17.46
N ASN A 421 8.96 21.45 17.30
CA ASN A 421 9.14 22.75 16.64
C ASN A 421 9.95 22.67 15.34
N MET A 422 10.59 21.52 15.07
CA MET A 422 11.47 21.27 13.93
C MET A 422 10.79 21.53 12.57
N ILE A 423 9.50 21.16 12.41
CA ILE A 423 8.77 21.38 11.15
C ILE A 423 8.58 22.88 10.90
N LEU A 424 8.30 23.65 11.94
CA LEU A 424 8.15 25.11 11.83
C LEU A 424 9.49 25.81 11.60
N TRP A 425 10.57 25.25 12.15
CA TRP A 425 11.93 25.69 11.87
C TRP A 425 12.29 25.52 10.39
N ARG A 426 12.07 24.32 9.82
CA ARG A 426 12.34 24.04 8.41
C ARG A 426 11.61 24.98 7.43
N LYS A 427 10.41 25.48 7.79
CA LYS A 427 9.68 26.47 6.98
C LYS A 427 10.38 27.82 6.85
N LYS A 428 11.34 28.11 7.73
CA LYS A 428 12.14 29.35 7.67
C LYS A 428 13.38 29.23 6.81
N ILE A 429 13.62 28.05 6.22
CA ILE A 429 14.85 27.71 5.50
C ILE A 429 14.54 27.48 4.03
N GLY A 430 15.22 28.21 3.15
CA GLY A 430 15.31 27.93 1.73
C GLY A 430 16.58 27.14 1.45
N TYR A 431 16.44 25.98 0.82
CA TYR A 431 17.57 25.08 0.55
C TYR A 431 17.85 24.96 -0.96
N ILE A 432 19.10 25.16 -1.34
CA ILE A 432 19.61 25.02 -2.71
C ILE A 432 20.58 23.82 -2.69
N PRO A 433 20.15 22.65 -3.18
CA PRO A 433 20.94 21.43 -3.13
C PRO A 433 22.09 21.41 -4.16
N GLN A 434 23.08 20.56 -3.90
CA GLN A 434 24.16 20.26 -4.85
C GLN A 434 23.62 19.65 -6.14
N ASP A 435 22.77 18.61 -6.03
CA ASP A 435 22.09 17.96 -7.15
C ASP A 435 20.66 18.49 -7.28
N ILE A 436 20.40 19.26 -8.33
CA ILE A 436 19.12 19.89 -8.58
C ILE A 436 18.18 18.91 -9.27
N TYR A 437 17.18 18.45 -8.53
CA TYR A 437 16.10 17.64 -9.08
C TYR A 437 14.91 18.51 -9.49
N LEU A 438 14.54 18.42 -10.78
CA LEU A 438 13.31 18.99 -11.32
C LEU A 438 12.39 17.84 -11.74
N PHE A 439 11.14 17.89 -11.28
CA PHE A 439 10.14 16.92 -11.72
C PHE A 439 9.56 17.32 -13.09
N ASP A 440 8.97 16.36 -13.78
CA ASP A 440 8.32 16.57 -15.06
C ASP A 440 7.07 17.44 -14.88
N GLY A 441 7.16 18.68 -15.33
CA GLY A 441 6.17 19.74 -15.17
C GLY A 441 6.72 21.04 -15.72
N ASN A 442 6.03 22.15 -15.48
CA ASN A 442 6.48 23.47 -15.91
C ASN A 442 7.37 24.17 -14.86
N ILE A 443 7.94 25.31 -15.24
CA ILE A 443 8.81 26.10 -14.36
C ILE A 443 8.07 26.58 -13.12
N ALA A 444 6.83 27.08 -13.25
CA ALA A 444 6.06 27.58 -12.11
C ALA A 444 5.78 26.50 -11.08
N GLN A 445 5.36 25.30 -11.52
CA GLN A 445 5.19 24.15 -10.66
C GLN A 445 6.48 23.74 -9.95
N ASN A 446 7.60 23.74 -10.68
CA ASN A 446 8.91 23.42 -10.10
C ASN A 446 9.39 24.47 -9.10
N VAL A 447 9.04 25.75 -9.27
CA VAL A 447 9.37 26.83 -8.32
C VAL A 447 8.52 26.75 -7.07
N ALA A 448 7.20 26.63 -7.22
CA ALA A 448 6.26 26.54 -6.10
C ALA A 448 6.30 25.17 -5.40
N PHE A 449 6.79 24.14 -6.06
CA PHE A 449 6.73 22.73 -5.65
C PHE A 449 5.30 22.24 -5.40
N ASP A 450 4.32 22.83 -6.13
CA ASP A 450 2.89 22.56 -6.05
C ASP A 450 2.24 22.77 -7.42
N ASP A 451 1.13 22.07 -7.68
CA ASP A 451 0.29 22.29 -8.88
C ASP A 451 -0.51 23.60 -8.79
N SER A 452 -0.87 24.01 -7.57
CA SER A 452 -1.52 25.28 -7.28
C SER A 452 -0.49 26.32 -6.84
N PHE A 453 -0.19 27.29 -7.68
CA PHE A 453 0.82 28.31 -7.39
C PHE A 453 0.27 29.74 -7.57
N ASP A 454 0.86 30.69 -6.81
CA ASP A 454 0.63 32.12 -7.00
C ASP A 454 1.54 32.63 -8.12
N GLU A 455 0.93 32.97 -9.26
CA GLU A 455 1.64 33.44 -10.46
C GLU A 455 2.49 34.69 -10.19
N LYS A 456 1.97 35.66 -9.41
CA LYS A 456 2.68 36.89 -9.08
C LYS A 456 3.93 36.60 -8.26
N LYS A 457 3.80 35.71 -7.28
CA LYS A 457 4.89 35.28 -6.42
C LYS A 457 5.95 34.50 -7.20
N VAL A 458 5.54 33.61 -8.13
CA VAL A 458 6.44 32.89 -9.03
C VAL A 458 7.24 33.88 -9.89
N ILE A 459 6.57 34.86 -10.52
CA ILE A 459 7.22 35.86 -11.35
C ILE A 459 8.22 36.70 -10.53
N GLU A 460 7.85 37.08 -9.31
CA GLU A 460 8.73 37.84 -8.41
C GLU A 460 10.02 37.08 -8.10
N VAL A 461 9.92 35.80 -7.67
CA VAL A 461 11.13 35.03 -7.34
C VAL A 461 11.96 34.65 -8.57
N LEU A 462 11.33 34.48 -9.75
CA LEU A 462 12.03 34.27 -10.99
C LEU A 462 12.82 35.52 -11.46
N LYS A 463 12.28 36.72 -11.19
CA LYS A 463 13.01 37.98 -11.40
C LYS A 463 14.21 38.10 -10.46
N LYS A 464 14.03 37.79 -9.17
CA LYS A 464 15.12 37.75 -8.18
C LYS A 464 16.21 36.74 -8.58
N ALA A 465 15.84 35.59 -9.11
CA ALA A 465 16.77 34.57 -9.63
C ALA A 465 17.27 34.83 -11.05
N LYS A 466 17.04 36.02 -11.64
CA LYS A 466 17.48 36.44 -13.00
C LYS A 466 17.13 35.42 -14.11
N LEU A 467 15.99 34.71 -13.95
CA LEU A 467 15.52 33.75 -14.95
C LEU A 467 14.32 34.25 -15.75
N PHE A 468 13.63 35.29 -15.27
CA PHE A 468 12.38 35.77 -15.87
C PHE A 468 12.59 36.30 -17.32
N ASP A 469 13.63 37.07 -17.56
CA ASP A 469 13.92 37.65 -18.89
C ASP A 469 14.25 36.58 -19.94
N PHE A 470 14.84 35.46 -19.50
CA PHE A 470 15.06 34.31 -20.36
C PHE A 470 13.73 33.65 -20.74
N LEU A 471 12.81 33.51 -19.78
CA LEU A 471 11.50 32.88 -20.00
C LEU A 471 10.59 33.69 -20.91
N ASN A 472 10.71 35.01 -20.92
CA ASN A 472 9.98 35.89 -21.85
C ASN A 472 10.29 35.62 -23.34
N LYS A 473 11.36 34.90 -23.64
CA LYS A 473 11.71 34.50 -25.00
C LYS A 473 10.93 33.25 -25.45
N TYR A 474 10.28 32.54 -24.52
CA TYR A 474 9.44 31.35 -24.78
C TYR A 474 7.97 31.74 -24.80
N HIS A 475 7.22 31.24 -25.78
CA HIS A 475 5.78 31.52 -25.89
C HIS A 475 4.97 31.13 -24.65
N GLN A 476 5.44 30.14 -23.88
CA GLN A 476 4.78 29.63 -22.69
C GLN A 476 5.23 30.36 -21.40
N GLY A 477 6.25 31.22 -21.43
CA GLY A 477 6.75 31.96 -20.27
C GLY A 477 7.02 31.02 -19.05
N ILE A 478 6.41 31.32 -17.92
CA ILE A 478 6.54 30.51 -16.68
C ILE A 478 5.93 29.09 -16.78
N LEU A 479 5.07 28.85 -17.76
CA LEU A 479 4.48 27.54 -18.03
C LEU A 479 5.35 26.68 -18.95
N THR A 480 6.58 27.11 -19.28
CA THR A 480 7.52 26.33 -20.07
C THR A 480 7.85 25.02 -19.36
N GLU A 481 7.65 23.90 -20.07
CA GLU A 481 7.93 22.56 -19.54
C GLU A 481 9.43 22.29 -19.45
N VAL A 482 9.88 21.75 -18.32
CA VAL A 482 11.28 21.45 -18.05
C VAL A 482 11.69 20.04 -18.50
N GLY A 483 10.72 19.12 -18.65
CA GLY A 483 10.94 17.70 -18.91
C GLY A 483 11.53 16.95 -17.71
N GLU A 484 11.54 15.61 -17.78
CA GLU A 484 12.04 14.77 -16.70
C GLU A 484 13.50 15.15 -16.32
N LYS A 485 13.75 15.36 -15.02
CA LYS A 485 15.03 15.83 -14.47
C LYS A 485 15.53 17.14 -15.10
N GLY A 486 14.62 17.94 -15.66
CA GLY A 486 14.97 19.23 -16.25
C GLY A 486 15.84 19.13 -17.52
N VAL A 487 15.66 18.07 -18.31
CA VAL A 487 16.50 17.81 -19.51
C VAL A 487 16.49 18.93 -20.54
N LYS A 488 15.43 19.76 -20.54
CA LYS A 488 15.30 20.91 -21.48
C LYS A 488 16.02 22.17 -21.01
N LEU A 489 16.61 22.19 -19.82
CA LEU A 489 17.29 23.35 -19.24
C LEU A 489 18.81 23.16 -19.18
N SER A 490 19.56 24.24 -19.36
CA SER A 490 21.00 24.26 -19.07
C SER A 490 21.29 24.16 -17.58
N GLY A 491 22.53 23.84 -17.17
CA GLY A 491 22.94 23.76 -15.76
C GLY A 491 22.65 25.04 -14.99
N GLY A 492 23.02 26.19 -15.52
CA GLY A 492 22.76 27.51 -14.90
C GLY A 492 21.27 27.85 -14.82
N GLN A 493 20.45 27.42 -15.79
CA GLN A 493 19.00 27.60 -15.74
C GLN A 493 18.36 26.74 -14.64
N LYS A 494 18.77 25.47 -14.54
CA LYS A 494 18.32 24.59 -13.43
C LYS A 494 18.64 25.20 -12.07
N GLN A 495 19.83 25.79 -11.96
CA GLN A 495 20.27 26.43 -10.73
C GLN A 495 19.42 27.64 -10.37
N ARG A 496 19.09 28.49 -11.33
CA ARG A 496 18.19 29.62 -11.12
C ARG A 496 16.77 29.19 -10.76
N VAL A 497 16.28 28.09 -11.33
CA VAL A 497 15.01 27.48 -10.85
C VAL A 497 15.11 27.02 -9.39
N ALA A 498 16.23 26.42 -8.99
CA ALA A 498 16.43 26.00 -7.60
C ALA A 498 16.54 27.20 -6.64
N ILE A 499 17.19 28.30 -7.06
CA ILE A 499 17.22 29.55 -6.31
C ILE A 499 15.81 30.14 -6.18
N ALA A 500 15.05 30.23 -7.27
CA ALA A 500 13.67 30.71 -7.25
C ALA A 500 12.79 29.86 -6.33
N ARG A 501 12.94 28.52 -6.36
CA ARG A 501 12.26 27.57 -5.46
C ARG A 501 12.61 27.85 -3.99
N ALA A 502 13.89 28.02 -3.67
CA ALA A 502 14.34 28.31 -2.33
C ALA A 502 13.78 29.64 -1.79
N LEU A 503 13.56 30.62 -2.66
CA LEU A 503 13.02 31.95 -2.31
C LEU A 503 11.50 32.00 -2.24
N TYR A 504 10.78 31.02 -2.77
CA TYR A 504 9.33 31.10 -2.98
C TYR A 504 8.54 31.33 -1.69
N ASP A 505 8.95 30.73 -0.58
CA ASP A 505 8.28 30.91 0.72
C ASP A 505 8.89 32.02 1.60
N ASP A 506 9.67 32.91 0.99
CA ASP A 506 10.35 34.02 1.66
C ASP A 506 11.08 33.60 2.95
N PRO A 507 12.06 32.68 2.85
CA PRO A 507 12.76 32.14 4.01
C PRO A 507 13.59 33.20 4.73
N GLU A 508 13.81 33.01 6.04
CA GLU A 508 14.72 33.84 6.85
C GLU A 508 16.19 33.39 6.71
N ILE A 509 16.38 32.14 6.28
CA ILE A 509 17.71 31.51 6.12
C ILE A 509 17.79 30.90 4.72
N LEU A 510 18.91 31.13 4.03
CA LEU A 510 19.27 30.44 2.80
C LEU A 510 20.45 29.50 3.07
N VAL A 511 20.33 28.27 2.60
CA VAL A 511 21.39 27.25 2.70
C VAL A 511 21.80 26.85 1.28
N LEU A 512 23.08 26.95 0.98
CA LEU A 512 23.70 26.50 -0.26
C LEU A 512 24.60 25.30 0.01
N ASP A 513 24.31 24.18 -0.63
CA ASP A 513 25.13 22.97 -0.53
C ASP A 513 25.85 22.73 -1.87
N GLU A 514 27.09 23.22 -2.01
CA GLU A 514 27.94 23.07 -3.20
C GLU A 514 27.24 23.36 -4.54
N ALA A 515 26.22 24.18 -4.52
CA ALA A 515 25.26 24.37 -5.62
C ALA A 515 25.87 24.80 -6.95
N THR A 516 27.11 25.30 -6.95
CA THR A 516 27.80 25.86 -8.12
C THR A 516 28.93 24.98 -8.68
N SER A 517 29.19 23.83 -8.07
CA SER A 517 30.32 22.94 -8.40
C SER A 517 30.35 22.44 -9.86
N ALA A 518 29.21 22.36 -10.52
CA ALA A 518 29.07 21.88 -11.91
C ALA A 518 29.13 22.98 -12.97
N LEU A 519 29.41 24.24 -12.58
CA LEU A 519 29.42 25.38 -13.46
C LEU A 519 30.86 25.84 -13.79
N ASP A 520 30.98 26.54 -14.90
CA ASP A 520 32.20 27.28 -15.21
C ASP A 520 32.38 28.49 -14.29
N ASN A 521 33.59 28.92 -14.06
CA ASN A 521 33.92 29.95 -13.06
C ASN A 521 33.21 31.30 -13.31
N GLU A 522 32.97 31.70 -14.58
CA GLU A 522 32.27 32.95 -14.88
C GLU A 522 30.77 32.88 -14.54
N THR A 523 30.13 31.76 -14.87
CA THR A 523 28.73 31.53 -14.55
C THR A 523 28.53 31.38 -13.04
N GLU A 524 29.47 30.70 -12.37
CA GLU A 524 29.48 30.56 -10.92
C GLU A 524 29.55 31.91 -10.22
N ALA A 525 30.49 32.78 -10.60
CA ALA A 525 30.65 34.11 -10.01
C ALA A 525 29.35 34.93 -10.15
N LYS A 526 28.73 34.93 -11.34
CA LYS A 526 27.44 35.63 -11.57
C LYS A 526 26.33 35.10 -10.67
N ILE A 527 26.19 33.79 -10.54
CA ILE A 527 25.17 33.17 -9.71
C ILE A 527 25.41 33.45 -8.24
N MET A 528 26.68 33.42 -7.80
CA MET A 528 27.01 33.75 -6.41
C MET A 528 26.72 35.23 -6.10
N ASP A 529 27.00 36.15 -6.98
CA ASP A 529 26.62 37.55 -6.83
C ASP A 529 25.09 37.71 -6.72
N GLU A 530 24.32 37.04 -7.59
CA GLU A 530 22.87 37.01 -7.53
C GLU A 530 22.36 36.46 -6.18
N ILE A 531 22.98 35.40 -5.61
CA ILE A 531 22.63 34.84 -4.32
C ILE A 531 22.96 35.80 -3.19
N TYR A 532 24.10 36.47 -3.21
CA TYR A 532 24.49 37.48 -2.23
C TYR A 532 23.50 38.66 -2.23
N ASP A 533 23.06 39.11 -3.41
CA ASP A 533 22.08 40.19 -3.57
C ASP A 533 20.72 39.79 -2.94
N VAL A 534 20.17 38.60 -3.26
CA VAL A 534 18.88 38.15 -2.75
C VAL A 534 18.93 37.75 -1.27
N SER A 535 20.10 37.55 -0.70
CA SER A 535 20.34 37.23 0.70
C SER A 535 20.69 38.44 1.58
N GLU A 536 20.60 39.68 1.09
CA GLU A 536 21.05 40.87 1.82
C GLU A 536 20.45 40.96 3.24
N ASN A 537 19.18 40.66 3.39
CA ASN A 537 18.46 40.68 4.67
C ASN A 537 18.23 39.29 5.28
N LYS A 538 18.93 38.24 4.82
CA LYS A 538 18.75 36.86 5.22
C LYS A 538 20.04 36.31 5.83
N THR A 539 19.91 35.30 6.66
CA THR A 539 21.08 34.51 7.09
C THR A 539 21.48 33.57 5.95
N LEU A 540 22.74 33.60 5.55
CA LEU A 540 23.25 32.76 4.48
C LEU A 540 24.27 31.75 5.03
N ILE A 541 24.04 30.47 4.76
CA ILE A 541 24.93 29.36 5.13
C ILE A 541 25.39 28.68 3.85
N ILE A 542 26.69 28.64 3.61
CA ILE A 542 27.30 28.10 2.40
C ILE A 542 28.18 26.90 2.76
N ILE A 543 28.03 25.80 2.06
CA ILE A 543 29.03 24.74 1.99
C ILE A 543 29.79 24.94 0.69
N ALA A 544 31.10 25.20 0.78
CA ALA A 544 31.94 25.52 -0.37
C ALA A 544 33.24 24.73 -0.41
N HIS A 545 33.66 24.39 -1.62
CA HIS A 545 34.98 23.86 -1.93
C HIS A 545 35.89 24.88 -2.64
N ARG A 546 35.35 26.01 -3.07
CA ARG A 546 36.09 27.05 -3.76
C ARG A 546 36.13 28.34 -2.95
N LEU A 547 37.29 28.95 -2.84
CA LEU A 547 37.46 30.17 -2.07
C LEU A 547 36.73 31.37 -2.68
N THR A 548 36.59 31.40 -4.00
CA THR A 548 35.88 32.48 -4.72
C THR A 548 34.39 32.58 -4.35
N THR A 549 33.76 31.47 -3.96
CA THR A 549 32.35 31.47 -3.57
C THR A 549 32.07 32.06 -2.20
N ILE A 550 33.10 32.21 -1.34
CA ILE A 550 32.97 32.61 0.06
C ILE A 550 33.59 33.96 0.40
N GLU A 551 34.10 34.69 -0.58
CA GLU A 551 34.80 35.98 -0.40
C GLU A 551 33.93 37.03 0.34
N LYS A 552 32.62 37.00 0.16
CA LYS A 552 31.68 37.94 0.80
C LYS A 552 31.07 37.38 2.12
N CYS A 553 31.61 36.29 2.67
CA CYS A 553 31.16 35.75 3.93
C CYS A 553 31.77 36.50 5.11
N ASP A 554 30.95 36.78 6.15
CA ASP A 554 31.39 37.43 7.40
C ASP A 554 32.30 36.51 8.22
N LYS A 555 32.08 35.19 8.14
CA LYS A 555 32.85 34.17 8.85
C LYS A 555 32.98 32.89 8.03
N ILE A 556 34.15 32.32 8.10
CA ILE A 556 34.48 31.04 7.48
C ILE A 556 34.90 30.09 8.58
N TYR A 557 34.29 28.92 8.61
CA TYR A 557 34.55 27.85 9.57
C TYR A 557 35.21 26.67 8.85
N ASN A 558 36.39 26.29 9.27
CA ASN A 558 37.07 25.10 8.76
C ASN A 558 36.66 23.87 9.58
N LEU A 559 36.07 22.88 8.92
CA LEU A 559 35.67 21.62 9.54
C LEU A 559 36.69 20.54 9.21
N GLU A 560 37.39 20.06 10.22
CA GLU A 560 38.38 18.99 10.12
C GLU A 560 38.07 17.87 11.12
N ASN A 561 37.96 16.64 10.63
CA ASN A 561 37.61 15.46 11.42
C ASN A 561 36.40 15.63 12.35
N GLY A 562 35.40 16.38 11.86
CA GLY A 562 34.15 16.62 12.59
C GLY A 562 34.22 17.70 13.68
N GLU A 563 35.32 18.45 13.78
CA GLU A 563 35.51 19.57 14.69
C GLU A 563 35.70 20.87 13.92
N ILE A 564 35.31 22.01 14.50
CA ILE A 564 35.55 23.35 13.95
C ILE A 564 36.89 23.84 14.47
N LYS A 565 37.77 24.21 13.52
CA LYS A 565 39.07 24.84 13.81
C LYS A 565 39.08 26.30 13.44
#